data_d255d8342ff940a31e28d7b677d7de65
#
_entry.id   d255d8342ff940a31e28d7b677d7de65
#
_cell.length_a   1.000
_cell.length_b   1.000
_cell.length_c   1.000
_cell.angle_alpha   90.00
_cell.angle_beta   90.00
_cell.angle_gamma   90.00
#
_symmetry.space_group_name_H-M   'P 1'
#
loop_
_entity.id
_entity.type
_entity.pdbx_description
1 polymer ?
#
loop_
_entity_poly.entity_id
_entity_poly.type
_entity_poly.pdbx_seq_one_letter_code
_entity_poly.pdbx_strand_id
1 'polypeptide(L)'
;MKCFHKIINSSSADLSFIPDGSVQLIVTSPPYPMIEMWDEIFFAQNPEIREDFQREDYTAAYRKMHDILNRAWEECHRVLSDNGFVCINIGDATRTLGKEFRLFPNHAAIIDFFL
;
A
#
# COMPACT_ATOMS: atom_id res chain seq x y z
N MET A 1 19.71 19.85 21.11
CA MET A 1 18.47 19.39 20.41
C MET A 1 17.92 18.18 21.15
N LYS A 2 16.63 18.18 21.40
CA LYS A 2 15.93 17.02 21.97
C LYS A 2 15.16 16.30 20.87
N CYS A 3 15.30 14.97 20.82
CA CYS A 3 14.55 14.12 19.91
C CYS A 3 13.61 13.20 20.72
N PHE A 4 12.42 13.02 20.23
CA PHE A 4 11.45 12.10 20.80
C PHE A 4 11.14 10.99 19.79
N HIS A 5 11.11 9.76 20.28
CA HIS A 5 10.79 8.59 19.48
C HIS A 5 9.59 7.88 20.09
N LYS A 6 8.63 7.51 19.25
CA LYS A 6 7.46 6.77 19.67
C LYS A 6 7.21 5.64 18.69
N ILE A 7 7.04 4.44 19.21
CA ILE A 7 6.70 3.25 18.42
C ILE A 7 5.26 2.87 18.73
N ILE A 8 4.45 2.75 17.67
CA ILE A 8 3.04 2.39 17.79
C ILE A 8 2.82 1.13 16.98
N ASN A 9 2.35 0.06 17.63
CA ASN A 9 2.02 -1.19 16.97
C ASN A 9 0.55 -1.17 16.54
N SER A 10 0.31 -0.66 15.34
CA SER A 10 -1.04 -0.56 14.79
C SER A 10 -0.98 -0.49 13.26
N SER A 11 -2.14 -0.65 12.60
CA SER A 11 -2.23 -0.51 11.15
C SER A 11 -2.12 0.95 10.72
N SER A 12 -1.33 1.23 9.68
CA SER A 12 -1.24 2.57 9.09
C SER A 12 -2.52 3.01 8.34
N ALA A 13 -3.49 2.13 8.18
CA ALA A 13 -4.81 2.48 7.67
C ALA A 13 -5.63 3.30 8.67
N ASP A 14 -5.20 3.39 9.92
CA ASP A 14 -5.81 4.22 10.95
C ASP A 14 -4.73 4.97 11.73
N LEU A 15 -4.51 6.21 11.35
CA LEU A 15 -3.60 7.16 12.01
C LEU A 15 -4.38 8.24 12.76
N SER A 16 -5.57 7.91 13.25
CA SER A 16 -6.48 8.86 13.91
C SER A 16 -5.85 9.59 15.10
N PHE A 17 -4.82 9.02 15.73
CA PHE A 17 -4.06 9.64 16.81
C PHE A 17 -3.08 10.72 16.35
N ILE A 18 -2.90 10.92 15.03
CA ILE A 18 -2.06 11.95 14.44
C ILE A 18 -2.98 13.04 13.88
N PRO A 19 -2.81 14.31 14.28
CA PRO A 19 -3.61 15.42 13.75
C PRO A 19 -3.39 15.64 12.25
N ASP A 20 -4.39 16.18 11.58
CA ASP A 20 -4.30 16.59 10.18
C ASP A 20 -3.13 17.58 9.98
N GLY A 21 -2.41 17.41 8.86
CA GLY A 21 -1.38 18.36 8.44
C GLY A 21 -0.21 18.54 9.40
N SER A 22 0.07 17.55 10.25
CA SER A 22 1.07 17.68 11.32
C SER A 22 2.41 17.01 11.04
N VAL A 23 2.50 16.23 9.96
CA VAL A 23 3.68 15.43 9.63
C VAL A 23 4.41 16.01 8.43
N GLN A 24 5.72 16.25 8.56
CA GLN A 24 6.54 16.85 7.51
C GLN A 24 7.15 15.83 6.56
N LEU A 25 7.39 14.61 7.05
CA LEU A 25 8.02 13.55 6.25
C LEU A 25 7.44 12.19 6.62
N ILE A 26 7.05 11.45 5.59
CA ILE A 26 6.65 10.05 5.69
C ILE A 26 7.60 9.24 4.83
N VAL A 27 8.21 8.20 5.41
CA VAL A 27 9.06 7.25 4.69
C VAL A 27 8.53 5.86 4.96
N THR A 28 8.20 5.13 3.90
CA THR A 28 7.61 3.79 4.05
C THR A 28 7.92 2.88 2.86
N SER A 29 7.84 1.59 3.12
CA SER A 29 7.89 0.53 2.11
C SER A 29 6.74 -0.44 2.40
N PRO A 30 5.64 -0.39 1.65
CA PRO A 30 4.49 -1.27 1.91
C PRO A 30 4.75 -2.70 1.41
N PRO A 31 3.87 -3.66 1.74
CA PRO A 31 3.83 -4.92 1.00
C PRO A 31 3.59 -4.64 -0.49
N TYR A 32 4.33 -5.32 -1.36
CA TYR A 32 4.24 -5.08 -2.80
C TYR A 32 3.14 -5.95 -3.40
N PRO A 33 2.08 -5.34 -3.96
CA PRO A 33 1.04 -6.11 -4.65
C PRO A 33 1.61 -7.00 -5.74
N MET A 34 1.13 -8.23 -5.83
CA MET A 34 1.51 -9.27 -6.80
C MET A 34 2.94 -9.78 -6.70
N ILE A 35 3.70 -9.41 -5.68
CA ILE A 35 4.92 -10.11 -5.28
C ILE A 35 4.50 -11.24 -4.33
N GLU A 36 4.78 -12.48 -4.72
CA GLU A 36 4.23 -13.68 -4.10
C GLU A 36 4.42 -13.76 -2.58
N MET A 37 5.57 -13.34 -2.09
CA MET A 37 5.85 -13.37 -0.65
C MET A 37 4.86 -12.56 0.20
N TRP A 38 4.12 -11.62 -0.41
CA TRP A 38 3.17 -10.75 0.29
C TRP A 38 1.71 -11.21 0.13
N ASP A 39 1.44 -12.24 -0.69
CA ASP A 39 0.08 -12.68 -1.00
C ASP A 39 -0.74 -12.96 0.27
N GLU A 40 -0.19 -13.69 1.23
CA GLU A 40 -0.92 -14.09 2.43
C GLU A 40 -1.31 -12.89 3.31
N ILE A 41 -0.51 -11.83 3.32
CA ILE A 41 -0.82 -10.60 4.04
C ILE A 41 -2.06 -9.93 3.43
N PHE A 42 -2.13 -9.87 2.10
CA PHE A 42 -3.28 -9.31 1.40
C PHE A 42 -4.53 -10.21 1.55
N PHE A 43 -4.37 -11.52 1.46
CA PHE A 43 -5.48 -12.46 1.65
C PHE A 43 -6.08 -12.35 3.05
N ALA A 44 -5.24 -12.17 4.07
CA ALA A 44 -5.70 -12.02 5.45
C ALA A 44 -6.52 -10.74 5.65
N GLN A 45 -6.17 -9.66 4.94
CA GLN A 45 -6.88 -8.38 5.04
C GLN A 45 -8.15 -8.34 4.20
N ASN A 46 -8.18 -9.04 3.07
CA ASN A 46 -9.37 -9.18 2.23
C ASN A 46 -9.40 -10.57 1.60
N PRO A 47 -10.19 -11.50 2.16
CA PRO A 47 -10.30 -12.88 1.64
C PRO A 47 -10.80 -12.98 0.20
N GLU A 48 -11.52 -11.97 -0.31
CA GLU A 48 -11.98 -11.94 -1.70
C GLU A 48 -10.82 -11.98 -2.70
N ILE A 49 -9.64 -11.50 -2.31
CA ILE A 49 -8.44 -11.53 -3.16
C ILE A 49 -8.05 -12.98 -3.46
N ARG A 50 -8.12 -13.87 -2.44
CA ARG A 50 -7.86 -15.30 -2.65
C ARG A 50 -8.88 -15.91 -3.62
N GLU A 51 -10.13 -15.53 -3.51
CA GLU A 51 -11.18 -15.98 -4.43
C GLU A 51 -10.90 -15.51 -5.86
N ASP A 52 -10.43 -14.29 -6.04
CA ASP A 52 -10.04 -13.76 -7.35
C ASP A 52 -8.88 -14.58 -7.96
N PHE A 53 -7.89 -14.97 -7.15
CA PHE A 53 -6.82 -15.88 -7.61
C PHE A 53 -7.38 -17.24 -8.04
N GLN A 54 -8.34 -17.80 -7.31
CA GLN A 54 -8.96 -19.08 -7.63
C GLN A 54 -9.76 -19.00 -8.95
N ARG A 55 -10.34 -17.84 -9.26
CA ARG A 55 -11.06 -17.59 -10.52
C ARG A 55 -10.15 -17.11 -11.64
N GLU A 56 -8.86 -16.99 -11.39
CA GLU A 56 -7.88 -16.44 -12.33
C GLU A 56 -8.20 -14.99 -12.75
N ASP A 57 -8.89 -14.23 -11.90
CA ASP A 57 -9.15 -12.82 -12.11
C ASP A 57 -8.08 -11.97 -11.40
N TYR A 58 -6.88 -11.99 -11.96
CA TYR A 58 -5.71 -11.32 -11.37
C TYR A 58 -5.81 -9.80 -11.45
N THR A 59 -6.58 -9.27 -12.38
CA THR A 59 -6.84 -7.82 -12.47
C THR A 59 -7.68 -7.36 -11.28
N ALA A 60 -8.72 -8.11 -10.92
CA ALA A 60 -9.53 -7.83 -9.74
C ALA A 60 -8.70 -7.95 -8.46
N ALA A 61 -7.89 -9.01 -8.35
CA ALA A 61 -6.99 -9.21 -7.20
C ALA A 61 -6.03 -8.01 -7.03
N TYR A 62 -5.39 -7.59 -8.10
CA TYR A 62 -4.46 -6.46 -8.10
C TYR A 62 -5.13 -5.16 -7.64
N ARG A 63 -6.32 -4.87 -8.13
CA ARG A 63 -7.09 -3.69 -7.70
C ARG A 63 -7.39 -3.72 -6.21
N LYS A 64 -7.85 -4.86 -5.69
CA LYS A 64 -8.16 -5.02 -4.27
C LYS A 64 -6.93 -4.90 -3.37
N MET A 65 -5.77 -5.38 -3.83
CA MET A 65 -4.50 -5.17 -3.12
C MET A 65 -4.18 -3.68 -3.00
N HIS A 66 -4.32 -2.93 -4.10
CA HIS A 66 -4.12 -1.48 -4.07
C HIS A 66 -5.19 -0.75 -3.27
N ASP A 67 -6.42 -1.23 -3.21
CA ASP A 67 -7.46 -0.67 -2.35
C ASP A 67 -7.06 -0.76 -0.87
N ILE A 68 -6.41 -1.84 -0.47
CA ILE A 68 -5.85 -1.97 0.88
C ILE A 68 -4.77 -0.92 1.13
N LEU A 69 -3.84 -0.76 0.22
CA LEU A 69 -2.77 0.24 0.34
C LEU A 69 -3.35 1.67 0.33
N ASN A 70 -4.37 1.92 -0.48
CA ASN A 70 -4.96 3.23 -0.61
C ASN A 70 -5.53 3.76 0.71
N ARG A 71 -6.00 2.89 1.59
CA ARG A 71 -6.44 3.29 2.93
C ARG A 71 -5.30 3.92 3.74
N ALA A 72 -4.11 3.34 3.64
CA ALA A 72 -2.92 3.92 4.27
C ALA A 72 -2.52 5.23 3.61
N TRP A 73 -2.61 5.32 2.27
CA TRP A 73 -2.29 6.54 1.53
C TRP A 73 -3.26 7.68 1.86
N GLU A 74 -4.53 7.41 2.05
CA GLU A 74 -5.53 8.39 2.52
C GLU A 74 -5.11 8.99 3.86
N GLU A 75 -4.70 8.16 4.81
CA GLU A 75 -4.21 8.62 6.11
C GLU A 75 -2.90 9.40 5.97
N CYS A 76 -1.97 8.93 5.15
CA CYS A 76 -0.73 9.66 4.86
C CYS A 76 -1.02 11.05 4.30
N HIS A 77 -1.93 11.15 3.34
CA HIS A 77 -2.33 12.43 2.75
C HIS A 77 -2.93 13.36 3.80
N ARG A 78 -3.81 12.84 4.66
CA ARG A 78 -4.46 13.62 5.72
C ARG A 78 -3.48 14.20 6.72
N VAL A 79 -2.53 13.40 7.20
CA VAL A 79 -1.58 13.82 8.25
C VAL A 79 -0.42 14.65 7.72
N LEU A 80 -0.16 14.61 6.41
CA LEU A 80 0.95 15.33 5.79
C LEU A 80 0.71 16.82 5.79
N SER A 81 1.70 17.60 6.20
CA SER A 81 1.66 19.06 6.13
C SER A 81 1.74 19.55 4.68
N ASP A 82 1.30 20.77 4.42
CA ASP A 82 1.24 21.36 3.06
C ASP A 82 2.58 21.32 2.31
N ASN A 83 3.68 21.42 3.04
CA ASN A 83 5.03 21.37 2.46
C ASN A 83 5.76 20.07 2.79
N GLY A 84 5.01 19.05 3.16
CA GLY A 84 5.58 17.75 3.54
C GLY A 84 5.89 16.87 2.35
N PHE A 85 6.67 15.80 2.62
CA PHE A 85 7.07 14.81 1.63
C PHE A 85 6.63 13.42 2.05
N VAL A 86 6.17 12.64 1.08
CA VAL A 86 5.96 11.20 1.22
C VAL A 86 6.98 10.48 0.33
N CYS A 87 7.81 9.67 0.93
CA CYS A 87 8.79 8.84 0.23
C CYS A 87 8.36 7.38 0.34
N ILE A 88 7.95 6.79 -0.77
CA ILE A 88 7.47 5.41 -0.82
C ILE A 88 8.44 4.58 -1.65
N ASN A 89 9.03 3.57 -1.02
CA ASN A 89 9.85 2.60 -1.72
C ASN A 89 8.97 1.44 -2.16
N ILE A 90 8.81 1.28 -3.47
CA ILE A 90 7.95 0.26 -4.09
C ILE A 90 8.57 -0.21 -5.38
N GLY A 91 8.46 -1.51 -5.66
CA GLY A 91 8.83 -2.09 -6.94
C GLY A 91 7.61 -2.59 -7.70
N ASP A 92 7.71 -2.58 -9.02
CA ASP A 92 6.74 -3.25 -9.87
C ASP A 92 6.89 -4.77 -9.75
N ALA A 93 5.80 -5.49 -9.98
CA ALA A 93 5.82 -6.93 -9.97
C ALA A 93 5.76 -7.46 -11.42
N THR A 94 6.61 -8.43 -11.71
CA THR A 94 6.43 -9.31 -12.87
C THR A 94 6.13 -10.71 -12.34
N ARG A 95 5.11 -11.33 -12.85
CA ARG A 95 4.65 -12.62 -12.34
C ARG A 95 4.05 -13.46 -13.45
N THR A 96 4.39 -14.74 -13.47
CA THR A 96 3.72 -15.72 -14.31
C THR A 96 2.56 -16.32 -13.51
N LEU A 97 1.37 -16.16 -14.03
CA LEU A 97 0.13 -16.64 -13.43
C LEU A 97 -0.54 -17.57 -14.45
N GLY A 98 -0.57 -18.87 -14.12
CA GLY A 98 -0.95 -19.89 -15.08
C GLY A 98 0.06 -19.91 -16.24
N LYS A 99 -0.40 -19.58 -17.45
CA LYS A 99 0.45 -19.53 -18.66
C LYS A 99 0.79 -18.09 -19.09
N GLU A 100 0.31 -17.09 -18.34
CA GLU A 100 0.46 -15.69 -18.71
C GLU A 100 1.52 -15.02 -17.84
N PHE A 101 2.49 -14.38 -18.50
CA PHE A 101 3.44 -13.48 -17.84
C PHE A 101 2.90 -12.07 -17.87
N ARG A 102 2.81 -11.43 -16.69
CA ARG A 102 2.24 -10.09 -16.58
C ARG A 102 3.14 -9.16 -15.78
N LEU A 103 3.14 -7.90 -16.19
CA LEU A 103 3.66 -6.78 -15.42
C LEU A 103 2.52 -6.14 -14.63
N PHE A 104 2.78 -5.90 -13.35
CA PHE A 104 1.88 -5.16 -12.46
C PHE A 104 2.58 -3.87 -12.02
N PRO A 105 2.18 -2.71 -12.57
CA PRO A 105 2.90 -1.45 -12.34
C PRO A 105 2.50 -0.80 -11.01
N ASN A 106 3.02 -1.31 -9.91
CA ASN A 106 2.68 -0.83 -8.57
C ASN A 106 2.99 0.66 -8.39
N HIS A 107 4.14 1.13 -8.88
CA HIS A 107 4.51 2.54 -8.75
C HIS A 107 3.51 3.46 -9.45
N ALA A 108 3.03 3.08 -10.64
CA ALA A 108 2.05 3.87 -11.38
C ALA A 108 0.71 3.96 -10.63
N ALA A 109 0.25 2.85 -10.04
CA ALA A 109 -0.99 2.83 -9.27
C ALA A 109 -0.91 3.75 -8.04
N ILE A 110 0.25 3.82 -7.38
CA ILE A 110 0.45 4.71 -6.24
C ILE A 110 0.50 6.17 -6.69
N ILE A 111 1.20 6.47 -7.78
CA ILE A 111 1.24 7.82 -8.35
C ILE A 111 -0.17 8.30 -8.69
N ASP A 112 -0.96 7.46 -9.35
CA ASP A 112 -2.36 7.79 -9.69
C ASP A 112 -3.20 8.13 -8.46
N PHE A 113 -2.98 7.45 -7.35
CA PHE A 113 -3.70 7.74 -6.11
C PHE A 113 -3.43 9.17 -5.63
N PHE A 114 -2.18 9.63 -5.69
CA PHE A 114 -1.79 10.94 -5.16
C PHE A 114 -2.01 12.11 -6.14
N LEU A 115 -2.33 11.83 -7.41
CA LEU A 115 -2.64 12.87 -8.40
C LEU A 115 -4.13 13.22 -8.41
#